data_dfb9a6f5e053cd648abfd90fd125b7c7
#
_entry.id   dfb9a6f5e053cd648abfd90fd125b7c7
#
_cell.length_a   1.000
_cell.length_b   1.000
_cell.length_c   1.000
_cell.angle_alpha   90.00
_cell.angle_beta   90.00
_cell.angle_gamma   90.00
#
_symmetry.space_group_name_H-M   'P 1'
#
loop_
_entity.id
_entity.type
_entity.pdbx_description
1 polymer ?
#
loop_
_entity_poly.entity_id
_entity_poly.type
_entity_poly.pdbx_seq_one_letter_code
_entity_poly.pdbx_strand_id
1 'polypeptide(L)'
;MITRDKLKFLREHFDKNITVINPTTKKPKAVYQGNHYADGRKKYEWFNGWTDEELCSAEYLGVFHREDKRKDKPICAAVDFDDIDYVAHDWNIKLPPSMSVVKETKSGKKVNQRIYKVNGSGFPKIDYGGDSKDSGKLVETLQSGVSVIHAPDRTFTMIPPSQVDPKELEKNLNLICFFTEVQ
;
A
#
# COMPACT_ATOMS: atom_id res chain seq x y z
N MET A 1 14.04 9.56 7.87
CA MET A 1 14.20 10.44 6.69
C MET A 1 14.47 9.57 5.47
N ILE A 2 13.88 9.88 4.35
CA ILE A 2 14.07 9.17 3.07
C ILE A 2 15.24 9.78 2.28
N THR A 3 16.00 8.95 1.57
CA THR A 3 17.06 9.44 0.67
C THR A 3 16.47 10.10 -0.58
N ARG A 4 17.21 11.02 -1.20
CA ARG A 4 16.77 11.66 -2.45
C ARG A 4 16.59 10.65 -3.59
N ASP A 5 17.45 9.64 -3.68
CA ASP A 5 17.34 8.59 -4.71
C ASP A 5 16.06 7.77 -4.54
N LYS A 6 15.72 7.41 -3.30
CA LYS A 6 14.45 6.73 -3.01
C LYS A 6 13.25 7.62 -3.35
N LEU A 7 13.30 8.91 -3.01
CA LEU A 7 12.23 9.84 -3.36
C LEU A 7 12.08 9.99 -4.88
N LYS A 8 13.19 10.13 -5.61
CA LYS A 8 13.19 10.18 -7.07
C LYS A 8 12.53 8.94 -7.66
N PHE A 9 12.91 7.76 -7.21
CA PHE A 9 12.28 6.49 -7.62
C PHE A 9 10.76 6.51 -7.37
N LEU A 10 10.32 6.94 -6.20
CA LEU A 10 8.90 7.02 -5.87
C LEU A 10 8.15 8.04 -6.76
N ARG A 11 8.75 9.18 -7.04
CA ARG A 11 8.17 10.20 -7.95
C ARG A 11 8.03 9.67 -9.37
N GLU A 12 9.00 8.92 -9.89
CA GLU A 12 8.94 8.31 -11.23
C GLU A 12 7.76 7.34 -11.36
N HIS A 13 7.38 6.66 -10.26
CA HIS A 13 6.32 5.65 -10.31
C HIS A 13 4.97 6.13 -9.81
N PHE A 14 4.92 7.09 -8.91
CA PHE A 14 3.67 7.53 -8.25
C PHE A 14 3.41 9.03 -8.35
N ASP A 15 4.35 9.81 -8.90
CA ASP A 15 4.23 11.26 -9.09
C ASP A 15 3.66 11.97 -7.85
N LYS A 16 2.53 12.65 -8.02
CA LYS A 16 1.83 13.40 -6.96
C LYS A 16 1.04 12.53 -5.97
N ASN A 17 0.99 11.22 -6.14
CA ASN A 17 0.22 10.35 -5.25
C ASN A 17 0.96 9.98 -3.95
N ILE A 18 2.15 10.54 -3.75
CA ILE A 18 2.92 10.38 -2.51
C ILE A 18 2.42 11.39 -1.49
N THR A 19 2.25 10.95 -0.25
CA THR A 19 1.78 11.81 0.84
C THR A 19 2.52 11.53 2.13
N VAL A 20 2.53 12.54 3.01
CA VAL A 20 3.01 12.39 4.38
C VAL A 20 1.94 11.67 5.20
N ILE A 21 2.36 10.69 5.98
CA ILE A 21 1.52 9.91 6.88
C ILE A 21 1.70 10.41 8.31
N ASN A 22 0.61 10.54 9.03
CA ASN A 22 0.65 10.80 10.47
C ASN A 22 1.15 9.54 11.20
N PRO A 23 2.26 9.62 11.97
CA PRO A 23 2.87 8.44 12.57
C PRO A 23 1.98 7.76 13.63
N THR A 24 1.09 8.52 14.26
CA THR A 24 0.19 8.00 15.29
C THR A 24 -1.03 7.31 14.71
N THR A 25 -1.71 7.97 13.76
CA THR A 25 -2.96 7.46 13.20
C THR A 25 -2.78 6.54 11.99
N LYS A 26 -1.56 6.54 11.41
CA LYS A 26 -1.23 5.84 10.14
C LYS A 26 -2.12 6.27 8.96
N LYS A 27 -2.74 7.45 9.06
CA LYS A 27 -3.58 8.05 8.01
C LYS A 27 -2.82 9.17 7.31
N PRO A 28 -3.19 9.51 6.05
CA PRO A 28 -2.63 10.68 5.38
C PRO A 28 -2.78 11.92 6.23
N LYS A 29 -1.74 12.74 6.27
CA LYS A 29 -1.79 14.02 6.94
C LYS A 29 -2.74 14.95 6.18
N ALA A 30 -3.81 15.37 6.83
CA ALA A 30 -4.76 16.30 6.27
C ALA A 30 -4.28 17.74 6.47
N VAL A 31 -4.49 18.58 5.44
CA VAL A 31 -4.06 19.98 5.42
C VAL A 31 -5.28 20.86 5.15
N TYR A 32 -5.33 22.00 5.83
CA TYR A 32 -6.34 23.02 5.56
C TYR A 32 -5.99 23.77 4.27
N GLN A 33 -6.89 23.70 3.29
CA GLN A 33 -6.72 24.32 1.96
C GLN A 33 -7.65 25.52 1.72
N GLY A 34 -8.07 26.20 2.78
CA GLY A 34 -8.94 27.37 2.68
C GLY A 34 -10.44 27.03 2.70
N ASN A 35 -10.82 25.76 2.66
CA ASN A 35 -12.23 25.35 2.64
C ASN A 35 -12.83 25.22 4.04
N HIS A 36 -14.13 25.53 4.15
CA HIS A 36 -14.90 25.38 5.38
C HIS A 36 -16.12 24.48 5.15
N TYR A 37 -16.58 23.85 6.22
CA TYR A 37 -17.91 23.24 6.27
C TYR A 37 -19.01 24.33 6.31
N ALA A 38 -20.25 23.93 6.07
CA ALA A 38 -21.39 24.85 6.14
C ALA A 38 -21.56 25.55 7.50
N ASP A 39 -21.06 24.94 8.57
CA ASP A 39 -21.06 25.47 9.94
C ASP A 39 -19.84 26.36 10.27
N GLY A 40 -19.02 26.70 9.27
CA GLY A 40 -17.84 27.56 9.42
C GLY A 40 -16.57 26.87 9.95
N ARG A 41 -16.60 25.60 10.33
CA ARG A 41 -15.41 24.88 10.76
C ARG A 41 -14.44 24.68 9.60
N LYS A 42 -13.10 24.76 9.87
CA LYS A 42 -12.07 24.45 8.87
C LYS A 42 -12.18 23.03 8.39
N LYS A 43 -12.18 22.82 7.07
CA LYS A 43 -12.18 21.50 6.43
C LYS A 43 -10.75 21.11 6.09
N TYR A 44 -10.26 20.06 6.73
CA TYR A 44 -8.96 19.47 6.43
C TYR A 44 -9.13 18.34 5.41
N GLU A 45 -8.32 18.39 4.38
CA GLU A 45 -8.39 17.41 3.27
C GLU A 45 -7.05 16.70 3.14
N TRP A 46 -7.08 15.50 2.59
CA TRP A 46 -5.87 14.77 2.24
C TRP A 46 -5.08 15.58 1.20
N PHE A 47 -3.78 15.60 1.40
CA PHE A 47 -2.90 16.44 0.62
C PHE A 47 -1.79 15.61 -0.02
N ASN A 48 -1.50 15.92 -1.27
CA ASN A 48 -0.45 15.29 -2.07
C ASN A 48 0.47 16.30 -2.77
N GLY A 49 0.32 17.59 -2.49
CA GLY A 49 1.14 18.68 -3.03
C GLY A 49 2.42 18.95 -2.22
N TRP A 50 2.95 17.94 -1.53
CA TRP A 50 4.17 18.05 -0.72
C TRP A 50 5.40 18.34 -1.58
N THR A 51 6.26 19.26 -1.13
CA THR A 51 7.56 19.48 -1.72
C THR A 51 8.50 18.31 -1.46
N ASP A 52 9.56 18.20 -2.23
CA ASP A 52 10.55 17.13 -2.03
C ASP A 52 11.28 17.28 -0.70
N GLU A 53 11.48 18.50 -0.20
CA GLU A 53 12.06 18.78 1.11
C GLU A 53 11.16 18.27 2.24
N GLU A 54 9.85 18.52 2.15
CA GLU A 54 8.86 18.04 3.11
C GLU A 54 8.79 16.51 3.11
N LEU A 55 8.80 15.89 1.93
CA LEU A 55 8.81 14.43 1.81
C LEU A 55 10.10 13.82 2.34
N CYS A 56 11.27 14.41 2.04
CA CYS A 56 12.55 13.92 2.54
C CYS A 56 12.66 14.02 4.06
N SER A 57 12.04 15.03 4.67
CA SER A 57 12.05 15.23 6.12
C SER A 57 11.01 14.38 6.86
N ALA A 58 10.03 13.85 6.16
CA ALA A 58 8.96 13.05 6.77
C ALA A 58 9.48 11.70 7.28
N GLU A 59 9.02 11.32 8.45
CA GLU A 59 9.31 10.02 9.07
C GLU A 59 8.49 8.89 8.41
N TYR A 60 7.25 9.20 8.03
CA TYR A 60 6.33 8.26 7.39
C TYR A 60 5.81 8.81 6.07
N LEU A 61 5.92 8.01 5.01
CA LEU A 61 5.35 8.30 3.71
C LEU A 61 4.38 7.20 3.28
N GLY A 62 3.39 7.58 2.51
CA GLY A 62 2.44 6.67 1.89
C GLY A 62 2.19 7.00 0.43
N VAL A 63 1.59 6.07 -0.27
CA VAL A 63 1.08 6.26 -1.62
C VAL A 63 -0.42 6.06 -1.64
N PHE A 64 -1.15 7.02 -2.23
CA PHE A 64 -2.57 6.86 -2.47
C PHE A 64 -2.82 5.83 -3.58
N HIS A 65 -3.78 4.94 -3.35
CA HIS A 65 -4.16 3.94 -4.35
C HIS A 65 -4.99 4.55 -5.50
N ARG A 66 -5.62 5.69 -5.28
CA ARG A 66 -6.43 6.41 -6.27
C ARG A 66 -5.97 7.85 -6.42
N GLU A 67 -5.98 8.35 -7.63
CA GLU A 67 -5.69 9.77 -7.89
C GLU A 67 -6.74 10.70 -7.25
N ASP A 68 -8.00 10.25 -7.26
CA ASP A 68 -9.14 10.96 -6.66
C ASP A 68 -10.03 9.93 -5.94
N LYS A 69 -10.47 10.26 -4.73
CA LYS A 69 -11.41 9.43 -3.95
C LYS A 69 -12.72 9.10 -4.70
N ARG A 70 -13.11 9.97 -5.64
CA ARG A 70 -14.35 9.85 -6.41
C ARG A 70 -14.22 8.98 -7.64
N LYS A 71 -12.99 8.62 -8.03
CA LYS A 71 -12.73 7.74 -9.17
C LYS A 71 -12.65 6.30 -8.70
N ASP A 72 -13.48 5.44 -9.25
CA ASP A 72 -13.49 4.01 -8.92
C ASP A 72 -12.27 3.23 -9.43
N LYS A 73 -11.43 3.88 -10.22
CA LYS A 73 -10.24 3.25 -10.80
C LYS A 73 -9.02 3.50 -9.92
N PRO A 74 -8.42 2.46 -9.32
CA PRO A 74 -7.15 2.60 -8.64
C PRO A 74 -6.03 2.83 -9.67
N ILE A 75 -5.04 3.64 -9.32
CA ILE A 75 -3.79 3.81 -10.10
C ILE A 75 -2.75 2.78 -9.68
N CYS A 76 -2.79 2.39 -8.43
CA CYS A 76 -2.02 1.27 -7.88
C CYS A 76 -2.88 0.53 -6.86
N ALA A 77 -2.48 -0.68 -6.56
CA ALA A 77 -3.08 -1.49 -5.52
C ALA A 77 -2.01 -2.31 -4.83
N ALA A 78 -2.28 -2.78 -3.62
CA ALA A 78 -1.36 -3.61 -2.89
C ALA A 78 -1.96 -4.99 -2.62
N VAL A 79 -1.11 -5.99 -2.60
CA VAL A 79 -1.38 -7.29 -1.98
C VAL A 79 -0.66 -7.28 -0.64
N ASP A 80 -1.41 -7.42 0.43
CA ASP A 80 -0.92 -7.44 1.80
C ASP A 80 -0.89 -8.87 2.33
N PHE A 81 0.26 -9.28 2.86
CA PHE A 81 0.49 -10.59 3.45
C PHE A 81 0.85 -10.41 4.91
N ASP A 82 -0.01 -10.83 5.81
CA ASP A 82 0.18 -10.64 7.25
C ASP A 82 1.19 -11.62 7.88
N ASP A 83 1.51 -12.69 7.18
CA ASP A 83 2.55 -13.62 7.60
C ASP A 83 3.19 -14.28 6.38
N ILE A 84 4.35 -13.76 5.95
CA ILE A 84 5.04 -14.26 4.75
C ILE A 84 5.49 -15.70 4.93
N ASP A 85 5.91 -16.08 6.11
CA ASP A 85 6.50 -17.39 6.35
C ASP A 85 5.42 -18.48 6.34
N TYR A 86 4.16 -18.08 6.60
CA TYR A 86 3.01 -18.97 6.57
C TYR A 86 2.37 -19.11 5.18
N VAL A 87 2.30 -18.01 4.42
CA VAL A 87 1.54 -17.93 3.16
C VAL A 87 2.21 -18.61 1.98
N ALA A 88 3.14 -19.47 2.15
CA ALA A 88 3.68 -20.30 1.12
C ALA A 88 5.02 -19.90 0.51
N HIS A 89 5.86 -20.85 0.39
CA HIS A 89 7.10 -20.82 -0.39
C HIS A 89 6.86 -20.41 -1.85
N ASP A 90 5.61 -20.50 -2.35
CA ASP A 90 5.28 -20.35 -3.77
C ASP A 90 4.76 -18.97 -4.18
N TRP A 91 4.46 -18.06 -3.24
CA TRP A 91 3.91 -16.75 -3.59
C TRP A 91 4.87 -15.91 -4.46
N ASN A 92 6.17 -16.03 -4.23
CA ASN A 92 7.20 -15.36 -5.04
C ASN A 92 7.25 -15.87 -6.48
N ILE A 93 6.87 -17.12 -6.71
CA ILE A 93 6.89 -17.75 -8.03
C ILE A 93 5.63 -17.36 -8.83
N LYS A 94 4.51 -17.17 -8.15
CA LYS A 94 3.20 -16.94 -8.79
C LYS A 94 2.84 -15.47 -8.96
N LEU A 95 3.50 -14.59 -8.21
CA LEU A 95 3.25 -13.16 -8.30
C LEU A 95 4.42 -12.45 -8.97
N PRO A 96 4.15 -11.55 -9.94
CA PRO A 96 5.21 -10.75 -10.53
C PRO A 96 6.02 -10.01 -9.47
N PRO A 97 7.36 -9.95 -9.62
CA PRO A 97 8.18 -9.14 -8.73
C PRO A 97 7.74 -7.68 -8.82
N SER A 98 7.64 -7.01 -7.68
CA SER A 98 7.18 -5.64 -7.62
C SER A 98 7.73 -4.94 -6.37
N MET A 99 7.59 -3.63 -6.33
CA MET A 99 7.90 -2.86 -5.14
C MET A 99 7.25 -3.48 -3.91
N SER A 100 8.02 -3.73 -2.88
CA SER A 100 7.51 -4.27 -1.63
C SER A 100 7.98 -3.51 -0.41
N VAL A 101 7.16 -3.54 0.62
CA VAL A 101 7.42 -2.95 1.92
C VAL A 101 7.24 -4.04 2.97
N VAL A 102 8.29 -4.35 3.69
CA VAL A 102 8.28 -5.37 4.73
C VAL A 102 8.34 -4.72 6.11
N LYS A 103 7.49 -5.18 7.00
CA LYS A 103 7.50 -4.83 8.40
C LYS A 103 7.67 -6.08 9.24
N GLU A 104 8.60 -6.06 10.17
CA GLU A 104 8.70 -7.07 11.20
C GLU A 104 7.88 -6.65 12.42
N THR A 105 6.97 -7.52 12.87
CA THR A 105 6.16 -7.29 14.06
C THR A 105 6.95 -7.62 15.32
N LYS A 106 6.47 -7.18 16.48
CA LYS A 106 7.09 -7.50 17.78
C LYS A 106 7.13 -9.02 18.07
N SER A 107 6.25 -9.79 17.45
CA SER A 107 6.21 -11.25 17.56
C SER A 107 7.13 -11.95 16.55
N GLY A 108 7.90 -11.22 15.76
CA GLY A 108 8.80 -11.76 14.73
C GLY A 108 8.12 -12.11 13.40
N LYS A 109 6.81 -11.92 13.29
CA LYS A 109 6.11 -12.09 12.01
C LYS A 109 6.53 -11.03 11.02
N LYS A 110 6.65 -11.40 9.76
CA LYS A 110 6.94 -10.48 8.67
C LYS A 110 5.68 -10.21 7.85
N VAL A 111 5.19 -8.99 7.92
CA VAL A 111 4.14 -8.47 7.06
C VAL A 111 4.78 -7.92 5.79
N ASN A 112 4.29 -8.32 4.64
CA ASN A 112 4.77 -7.84 3.35
C ASN A 112 3.63 -7.25 2.54
N GLN A 113 3.82 -6.03 2.11
CA GLN A 113 2.93 -5.34 1.19
C GLN A 113 3.62 -5.22 -0.16
N ARG A 114 3.04 -5.83 -1.21
CA ARG A 114 3.55 -5.75 -2.57
C ARG A 114 2.65 -4.84 -3.40
N ILE A 115 3.21 -3.79 -4.01
CA ILE A 115 2.46 -2.74 -4.69
C ILE A 115 2.58 -2.92 -6.20
N TYR A 116 1.44 -2.91 -6.90
CA TYR A 116 1.32 -3.08 -8.33
C TYR A 116 0.69 -1.85 -8.98
N LYS A 117 1.06 -1.58 -10.23
CA LYS A 117 0.29 -0.69 -11.11
C LYS A 117 -0.89 -1.46 -11.69
N VAL A 118 -2.03 -0.79 -11.79
CA VAL A 118 -3.27 -1.38 -12.27
C VAL A 118 -3.64 -0.78 -13.61
N ASN A 119 -3.82 -1.65 -14.61
CA ASN A 119 -4.38 -1.28 -15.90
C ASN A 119 -5.89 -1.56 -15.90
N GLY A 120 -6.69 -0.53 -16.15
CA GLY A 120 -8.11 -0.70 -16.41
C GLY A 120 -9.01 -0.65 -15.18
N SER A 121 -10.09 -1.40 -15.21
CA SER A 121 -11.28 -1.17 -14.39
C SER A 121 -11.41 -2.04 -13.15
N GLY A 122 -10.38 -2.70 -12.70
CA GLY A 122 -10.55 -3.52 -11.51
C GLY A 122 -9.25 -4.12 -11.00
N PHE A 123 -9.20 -4.30 -9.70
CA PHE A 123 -8.21 -5.10 -9.01
C PHE A 123 -8.98 -6.17 -8.24
N PRO A 124 -8.53 -7.42 -8.21
CA PRO A 124 -9.28 -8.46 -7.52
C PRO A 124 -9.45 -8.10 -6.05
N LYS A 125 -10.63 -8.36 -5.51
CA LYS A 125 -10.90 -8.23 -4.09
C LYS A 125 -10.70 -9.59 -3.44
N ILE A 126 -9.56 -9.78 -2.84
CA ILE A 126 -9.22 -10.96 -2.05
C ILE A 126 -9.16 -10.57 -0.58
N ASP A 127 -9.70 -11.43 0.24
CA ASP A 127 -9.79 -11.26 1.67
C ASP A 127 -9.79 -12.66 2.30
N TYR A 128 -8.60 -13.20 2.52
CA TYR A 128 -8.41 -14.59 2.92
C TYR A 128 -7.77 -14.72 4.30
N GLY A 129 -8.27 -15.65 5.08
CA GLY A 129 -7.77 -16.00 6.42
C GLY A 129 -8.27 -15.06 7.50
N GLY A 130 -8.21 -15.53 8.75
CA GLY A 130 -8.51 -14.72 9.91
C GLY A 130 -9.98 -14.52 10.23
N ASP A 131 -10.64 -15.59 10.67
CA ASP A 131 -12.02 -15.50 11.21
C ASP A 131 -12.09 -14.94 12.64
N SER A 132 -10.95 -14.75 13.30
CA SER A 132 -10.91 -14.18 14.64
C SER A 132 -10.44 -12.73 14.62
N LYS A 133 -10.95 -11.93 15.55
CA LYS A 133 -10.54 -10.53 15.74
C LYS A 133 -9.06 -10.35 16.04
N ASP A 134 -8.38 -11.42 16.42
CA ASP A 134 -6.98 -11.44 16.85
C ASP A 134 -6.03 -12.05 15.80
N SER A 135 -6.53 -12.79 14.80
CA SER A 135 -5.77 -13.26 13.66
C SER A 135 -6.06 -12.34 12.49
N GLY A 136 -5.13 -11.47 12.13
CA GLY A 136 -5.21 -10.65 10.93
C GLY A 136 -5.46 -11.51 9.68
N LYS A 137 -5.90 -10.90 8.59
CA LYS A 137 -6.10 -11.60 7.33
C LYS A 137 -4.77 -12.00 6.74
N LEU A 138 -4.64 -13.25 6.34
CA LEU A 138 -3.38 -13.76 5.81
C LEU A 138 -3.02 -13.15 4.45
N VAL A 139 -4.02 -12.93 3.60
CA VAL A 139 -3.86 -12.27 2.30
C VAL A 139 -5.02 -11.31 2.07
N GLU A 140 -4.70 -10.05 1.83
CA GLU A 140 -5.68 -9.01 1.54
C GLU A 140 -5.25 -8.18 0.32
N THR A 141 -6.22 -7.77 -0.50
CA THR A 141 -5.99 -6.81 -1.57
C THR A 141 -6.49 -5.43 -1.18
N LEU A 142 -5.61 -4.44 -1.27
CA LEU A 142 -5.89 -3.05 -0.93
C LEU A 142 -5.92 -2.22 -2.21
N GLN A 143 -7.08 -1.67 -2.57
CA GLN A 143 -7.29 -0.87 -3.78
C GLN A 143 -7.88 0.51 -3.52
N SER A 144 -7.99 0.88 -2.27
CA SER A 144 -8.45 2.19 -1.83
C SER A 144 -7.67 2.65 -0.61
N GLY A 145 -7.62 3.95 -0.38
CA GLY A 145 -6.88 4.51 0.74
C GLY A 145 -5.41 4.74 0.43
N VAL A 146 -4.55 4.38 1.36
CA VAL A 146 -3.11 4.65 1.30
C VAL A 146 -2.32 3.45 1.83
N SER A 147 -1.22 3.11 1.14
CA SER A 147 -0.21 2.19 1.67
C SER A 147 0.97 2.97 2.22
N VAL A 148 1.44 2.62 3.41
CA VAL A 148 2.67 3.19 3.99
C VAL A 148 3.87 2.56 3.30
N ILE A 149 4.64 3.37 2.58
CA ILE A 149 5.79 2.94 1.77
C ILE A 149 7.15 3.29 2.38
N HIS A 150 7.17 4.13 3.41
CA HIS A 150 8.36 4.45 4.17
C HIS A 150 7.99 4.68 5.64
N ALA A 151 8.72 4.06 6.53
CA ALA A 151 8.67 4.24 7.96
C ALA A 151 9.96 3.72 8.60
N PRO A 152 10.31 4.13 9.83
CA PRO A 152 11.51 3.65 10.53
C PRO A 152 11.53 2.14 10.76
N ASP A 153 10.34 1.51 10.88
CA ASP A 153 10.15 0.09 11.15
C ASP A 153 9.90 -0.76 9.89
N ARG A 154 10.22 -0.22 8.71
CA ARG A 154 9.92 -0.89 7.44
C ARG A 154 11.14 -0.95 6.52
N THR A 155 11.28 -2.08 5.85
CA THR A 155 12.25 -2.27 4.77
C THR A 155 11.54 -2.18 3.43
N PHE A 156 12.13 -1.44 2.50
CA PHE A 156 11.58 -1.15 1.19
C PHE A 156 12.51 -1.69 0.10
N THR A 157 11.93 -2.32 -0.92
CA THR A 157 12.67 -2.74 -2.12
C THR A 157 12.46 -1.75 -3.27
N MET A 158 13.55 -1.30 -3.90
CA MET A 158 13.51 -0.39 -5.06
C MET A 158 13.33 -1.16 -6.37
N ILE A 159 12.30 -1.99 -6.43
CA ILE A 159 11.88 -2.69 -7.64
C ILE A 159 10.69 -1.92 -8.22
N PRO A 160 10.70 -1.54 -9.51
CA PRO A 160 9.57 -0.85 -10.12
C PRO A 160 8.27 -1.62 -9.91
N PRO A 161 7.16 -0.95 -9.56
CA PRO A 161 5.87 -1.62 -9.44
C PRO A 161 5.47 -2.20 -10.79
N SER A 162 5.31 -3.52 -10.82
CA SER A 162 4.90 -4.24 -12.02
C SER A 162 3.47 -3.91 -12.39
N GLN A 163 3.22 -3.86 -13.70
CA GLN A 163 1.90 -3.77 -14.24
C GLN A 163 1.26 -5.16 -14.28
N VAL A 164 0.05 -5.30 -13.75
CA VAL A 164 -0.63 -6.59 -13.65
C VAL A 164 -1.98 -6.58 -14.37
N ASP A 165 -2.29 -7.72 -14.99
CA ASP A 165 -3.66 -8.02 -15.40
C ASP A 165 -4.45 -8.46 -14.15
N PRO A 166 -5.60 -7.82 -13.87
CA PRO A 166 -6.36 -8.13 -12.66
C PRO A 166 -6.86 -9.57 -12.59
N LYS A 167 -7.22 -10.17 -13.72
CA LYS A 167 -7.75 -11.55 -13.77
C LYS A 167 -6.67 -12.59 -13.54
N GLU A 168 -5.49 -12.36 -14.10
CA GLU A 168 -4.33 -13.24 -13.88
C GLU A 168 -3.87 -13.17 -12.43
N LEU A 169 -3.83 -11.96 -11.87
CA LEU A 169 -3.50 -11.77 -10.46
C LEU A 169 -4.50 -12.48 -9.55
N GLU A 170 -5.81 -12.36 -9.83
CA GLU A 170 -6.87 -13.03 -9.07
C GLU A 170 -6.69 -14.56 -9.09
N LYS A 171 -6.44 -15.12 -10.26
CA LYS A 171 -6.17 -16.56 -10.41
C LYS A 171 -4.97 -16.99 -9.56
N ASN A 172 -3.90 -16.24 -9.61
CA ASN A 172 -2.67 -16.57 -8.86
C ASN A 172 -2.85 -16.42 -7.35
N LEU A 173 -3.57 -15.40 -6.89
CA LEU A 173 -3.90 -15.22 -5.47
C LEU A 173 -4.83 -16.32 -4.95
N ASN A 174 -5.83 -16.72 -5.73
CA ASN A 174 -6.71 -17.84 -5.37
C ASN A 174 -5.94 -19.16 -5.26
N LEU A 175 -4.95 -19.41 -6.11
CA LEU A 175 -4.08 -20.57 -6.00
C LEU A 175 -3.22 -20.54 -4.72
N ILE A 176 -2.68 -19.38 -4.36
CA ILE A 176 -1.93 -19.20 -3.10
C ILE A 176 -2.83 -19.51 -1.90
N CYS A 177 -4.04 -18.97 -1.87
CA CYS A 177 -5.02 -19.22 -0.80
C CYS A 177 -5.36 -20.72 -0.71
N PHE A 178 -5.63 -21.37 -1.84
CA PHE A 178 -5.94 -22.79 -1.88
C PHE A 178 -4.81 -23.67 -1.33
N PHE A 179 -3.56 -23.43 -1.71
CA PHE A 179 -2.43 -24.20 -1.21
C PHE A 179 -2.15 -23.96 0.29
N THR A 180 -2.51 -22.82 0.80
CA THR A 180 -2.38 -22.51 2.24
C THR A 180 -3.42 -23.28 3.08
N GLU A 181 -4.61 -23.55 2.53
CA GLU A 181 -5.64 -24.36 3.21
C GLU A 181 -5.32 -25.86 3.31
N VAL A 182 -4.50 -26.36 2.40
CA VAL A 182 -4.19 -27.79 2.28
C VAL A 182 -2.97 -28.22 3.11
N GLN A 183 -2.23 -27.26 3.63
CA GLN A 183 -1.08 -27.50 4.53
C GLN A 183 -1.51 -27.52 5.98
#